data_abb95686205ef38404018e8860e62d4c
#
_entry.id   abb95686205ef38404018e8860e62d4c
#
_cell.length_a   1.000
_cell.length_b   1.000
_cell.length_c   1.000
_cell.angle_alpha   90.00
_cell.angle_beta   90.00
_cell.angle_gamma   90.00
#
_symmetry.space_group_name_H-M   'P 1'
#
loop_
_entity.id
_entity.type
_entity.pdbx_description
1 polymer ?
#
loop_
_entity_poly.entity_id
_entity_poly.type
_entity_poly.pdbx_seq_one_letter_code
_entity_poly.pdbx_strand_id
1 'polypeptide(L)'
;MKAKVWIALGAEFFIFAALLFGSAGTLSWRAAWAFLVLFFGAALLITRKLAQDEPGLLDERLKLPFQQGQPIWDKIFLAGFIVYFFAWLPLMGLDAVRFGWSVMPEWVPWIAADGVAIALWISFRTLQANPFAASVVRIQTERGHRVISSGPYAYVRHPLYASALLLLPSIALMLGSWAGLVATIPLIGALIARTVLEDRELHQSLFGYDSYARRVRFRLLPFIW
;
A
#
# COMPACT_ATOMS: atom_id res chain seq x y z
N MET A 1 -23.15 0.11 -6.58
CA MET A 1 -21.94 -0.19 -5.77
C MET A 1 -22.37 -1.00 -4.56
N LYS A 2 -21.74 -2.14 -4.30
CA LYS A 2 -22.18 -3.09 -3.25
C LYS A 2 -21.97 -2.45 -1.87
N ALA A 3 -22.95 -2.48 -0.99
CA ALA A 3 -22.87 -1.95 0.39
C ALA A 3 -21.63 -2.46 1.15
N LYS A 4 -21.20 -3.70 0.86
CA LYS A 4 -20.00 -4.32 1.44
C LYS A 4 -18.73 -3.47 1.31
N VAL A 5 -18.55 -2.71 0.22
CA VAL A 5 -17.37 -1.85 -0.02
C VAL A 5 -17.31 -0.72 1.01
N TRP A 6 -18.45 -0.06 1.22
CA TRP A 6 -18.54 1.04 2.18
C TRP A 6 -18.41 0.59 3.62
N ILE A 7 -18.97 -0.60 3.92
CA ILE A 7 -18.83 -1.21 5.24
C ILE A 7 -17.35 -1.55 5.50
N ALA A 8 -16.65 -2.14 4.53
CA ALA A 8 -15.23 -2.46 4.66
C ALA A 8 -14.39 -1.19 4.87
N LEU A 9 -14.58 -0.16 4.04
CA LEU A 9 -13.84 1.11 4.17
C LEU A 9 -14.12 1.81 5.51
N GLY A 10 -15.38 1.79 5.97
CA GLY A 10 -15.76 2.31 7.29
C GLY A 10 -15.12 1.51 8.43
N ALA A 11 -15.14 0.19 8.35
CA ALA A 11 -14.50 -0.67 9.33
C ALA A 11 -12.97 -0.43 9.41
N GLU A 12 -12.29 -0.32 8.26
CA GLU A 12 -10.88 0.02 8.20
C GLU A 12 -10.59 1.39 8.84
N PHE A 13 -11.40 2.40 8.55
CA PHE A 13 -11.28 3.73 9.19
C PHE A 13 -11.33 3.63 10.71
N PHE A 14 -12.33 2.94 11.26
CA PHE A 14 -12.46 2.79 12.71
C PHE A 14 -11.33 1.96 13.33
N ILE A 15 -10.84 0.93 12.64
CA ILE A 15 -9.67 0.16 13.09
C ILE A 15 -8.43 1.05 13.16
N PHE A 16 -8.14 1.82 12.11
CA PHE A 16 -6.99 2.74 12.10
C PHE A 16 -7.13 3.82 13.19
N ALA A 17 -8.31 4.42 13.33
CA ALA A 17 -8.58 5.39 14.37
C ALA A 17 -8.38 4.80 15.78
N ALA A 18 -8.91 3.60 16.03
CA ALA A 18 -8.76 2.91 17.31
C ALA A 18 -7.28 2.58 17.62
N LEU A 19 -6.51 2.13 16.64
CA LEU A 19 -5.08 1.84 16.82
C LEU A 19 -4.28 3.12 17.11
N LEU A 20 -4.53 4.20 16.37
CA LEU A 20 -3.80 5.47 16.55
C LEU A 20 -4.19 6.15 17.86
N PHE A 21 -5.47 6.41 18.08
CA PHE A 21 -5.91 7.15 19.27
C PHE A 21 -5.88 6.30 20.54
N GLY A 22 -6.13 4.99 20.43
CA GLY A 22 -6.00 4.07 21.56
C GLY A 22 -4.57 3.98 22.09
N SER A 23 -3.57 3.91 21.19
CA SER A 23 -2.17 3.93 21.58
C SER A 23 -1.71 5.29 22.09
N ALA A 24 -2.17 6.38 21.47
CA ALA A 24 -1.87 7.73 21.90
C ALA A 24 -2.50 8.08 23.27
N GLY A 25 -3.63 7.45 23.61
CA GLY A 25 -4.39 7.74 24.84
C GLY A 25 -5.15 9.07 24.80
N THR A 26 -5.32 9.68 23.63
CA THR A 26 -6.00 10.96 23.45
C THR A 26 -6.54 11.11 22.03
N LEU A 27 -7.67 11.80 21.89
CA LEU A 27 -8.22 12.21 20.60
C LEU A 27 -7.67 13.56 20.11
N SER A 28 -6.86 14.26 20.92
CA SER A 28 -6.32 15.59 20.60
C SER A 28 -5.08 15.56 19.71
N TRP A 29 -4.85 14.48 18.98
CA TRP A 29 -3.71 14.31 18.08
C TRP A 29 -4.06 14.76 16.66
N ARG A 30 -3.73 16.01 16.34
CA ARG A 30 -4.08 16.67 15.06
C ARG A 30 -3.49 15.93 13.85
N ALA A 31 -2.24 15.45 13.95
CA ALA A 31 -1.58 14.73 12.86
C ALA A 31 -2.31 13.43 12.49
N ALA A 32 -2.83 12.69 13.48
CA ALA A 32 -3.61 11.48 13.22
C ALA A 32 -4.94 11.79 12.51
N TRP A 33 -5.63 12.85 12.90
CA TRP A 33 -6.84 13.30 12.19
C TRP A 33 -6.53 13.69 10.74
N ALA A 34 -5.47 14.49 10.53
CA ALA A 34 -5.04 14.90 9.19
C ALA A 34 -4.68 13.68 8.33
N PHE A 35 -3.95 12.70 8.89
CA PHE A 35 -3.63 11.45 8.21
C PHE A 35 -4.90 10.66 7.84
N LEU A 36 -5.82 10.45 8.78
CA LEU A 36 -7.06 9.71 8.53
C LEU A 36 -7.91 10.38 7.44
N VAL A 37 -8.04 11.71 7.48
CA VAL A 37 -8.78 12.46 6.44
C VAL A 37 -8.11 12.33 5.08
N LEU A 38 -6.80 12.51 5.01
CA LEU A 38 -6.05 12.42 3.75
C LEU A 38 -6.11 10.99 3.18
N PHE A 39 -5.80 9.99 4.00
CA PHE A 39 -5.71 8.58 3.58
C PHE A 39 -7.09 8.03 3.19
N PHE A 40 -8.08 8.15 4.06
CA PHE A 40 -9.42 7.62 3.80
C PHE A 40 -10.21 8.47 2.81
N GLY A 41 -9.96 9.77 2.74
CA GLY A 41 -10.48 10.63 1.68
C GLY A 41 -9.99 10.18 0.30
N ALA A 42 -8.70 9.93 0.16
CA ALA A 42 -8.15 9.37 -1.07
C ALA A 42 -8.66 7.95 -1.35
N ALA A 43 -8.69 7.07 -0.33
CA ALA A 43 -9.23 5.72 -0.47
C ALA A 43 -10.70 5.72 -0.94
N LEU A 44 -11.52 6.64 -0.43
CA LEU A 44 -12.90 6.84 -0.86
C LEU A 44 -12.99 7.22 -2.34
N LEU A 45 -12.19 8.19 -2.77
CA LEU A 45 -12.16 8.66 -4.17
C LEU A 45 -11.66 7.56 -5.12
N ILE A 46 -10.59 6.86 -4.74
CA ILE A 46 -10.03 5.73 -5.51
C ILE A 46 -11.07 4.62 -5.64
N THR A 47 -11.69 4.21 -4.52
CA THR A 47 -12.70 3.16 -4.49
C THR A 47 -13.91 3.52 -5.35
N ARG A 48 -14.39 4.77 -5.26
CA ARG A 48 -15.49 5.26 -6.09
C ARG A 48 -15.15 5.20 -7.58
N LYS A 49 -13.93 5.63 -7.93
CA LYS A 49 -13.48 5.64 -9.33
C LYS A 49 -13.30 4.22 -9.87
N LEU A 50 -12.67 3.31 -9.11
CA LEU A 50 -12.54 1.91 -9.49
C LEU A 50 -13.90 1.21 -9.62
N ALA A 51 -14.88 1.55 -8.77
CA ALA A 51 -16.21 1.00 -8.87
C ALA A 51 -16.94 1.39 -10.17
N GLN A 52 -16.58 2.54 -10.74
CA GLN A 52 -17.12 3.02 -12.01
C GLN A 52 -16.38 2.44 -13.22
N ASP A 53 -15.05 2.48 -13.18
CA ASP A 53 -14.21 2.16 -14.34
C ASP A 53 -13.80 0.68 -14.41
N GLU A 54 -13.48 0.08 -13.25
CA GLU A 54 -12.89 -1.27 -13.14
C GLU A 54 -13.55 -2.08 -12.00
N PRO A 55 -14.87 -2.36 -12.06
CA PRO A 55 -15.57 -3.08 -10.99
C PRO A 55 -15.00 -4.48 -10.72
N GLY A 56 -14.47 -5.13 -11.76
CA GLY A 56 -13.82 -6.43 -11.63
C GLY A 56 -12.53 -6.39 -10.81
N LEU A 57 -11.74 -5.32 -10.90
CA LEU A 57 -10.58 -5.13 -10.04
C LEU A 57 -11.00 -4.88 -8.59
N LEU A 58 -12.02 -4.07 -8.38
CA LEU A 58 -12.53 -3.80 -7.04
C LEU A 58 -13.03 -5.08 -6.36
N ASP A 59 -13.79 -5.93 -7.09
CA ASP A 59 -14.23 -7.22 -6.57
C ASP A 59 -13.05 -8.15 -6.21
N GLU A 60 -11.96 -8.15 -7.01
CA GLU A 60 -10.74 -8.92 -6.68
C GLU A 60 -10.03 -8.38 -5.43
N ARG A 61 -9.96 -7.07 -5.25
CA ARG A 61 -9.30 -6.46 -4.09
C ARG A 61 -10.09 -6.61 -2.78
N LEU A 62 -11.39 -6.87 -2.86
CA LEU A 62 -12.26 -7.15 -1.72
C LEU A 62 -12.25 -8.62 -1.29
N LYS A 63 -11.61 -9.50 -2.06
CA LYS A 63 -11.44 -10.90 -1.66
C LYS A 63 -10.51 -11.02 -0.46
N LEU A 64 -10.71 -12.08 0.31
CA LEU A 64 -9.83 -12.41 1.44
C LEU A 64 -8.37 -12.57 0.98
N PRO A 65 -7.39 -12.30 1.86
CA PRO A 65 -5.97 -12.32 1.51
C PRO A 65 -5.40 -13.74 1.27
N PHE A 66 -6.18 -14.80 1.48
CA PHE A 66 -5.76 -16.19 1.24
C PHE A 66 -6.65 -16.82 0.16
N GLN A 67 -6.11 -16.94 -1.06
CA GLN A 67 -6.85 -17.39 -2.23
C GLN A 67 -6.29 -18.69 -2.83
N GLN A 68 -7.12 -19.37 -3.64
CA GLN A 68 -6.64 -20.50 -4.47
C GLN A 68 -5.72 -19.97 -5.58
N GLY A 69 -4.69 -20.76 -5.93
CA GLY A 69 -3.67 -20.34 -6.91
C GLY A 69 -2.67 -19.30 -6.41
N GLN A 70 -2.78 -18.85 -5.16
CA GLN A 70 -1.79 -17.99 -4.53
C GLN A 70 -0.63 -18.83 -3.99
N PRO A 71 0.64 -18.49 -4.32
CA PRO A 71 1.82 -19.19 -3.80
C PRO A 71 1.88 -19.15 -2.27
N ILE A 72 2.44 -20.22 -1.67
CA ILE A 72 2.54 -20.32 -0.20
C ILE A 72 3.40 -19.19 0.39
N TRP A 73 4.47 -18.81 -0.30
CA TRP A 73 5.33 -17.71 0.14
C TRP A 73 4.57 -16.36 0.24
N ASP A 74 3.60 -16.10 -0.67
CA ASP A 74 2.80 -14.87 -0.65
C ASP A 74 1.78 -14.89 0.49
N LYS A 75 1.24 -16.05 0.84
CA LYS A 75 0.38 -16.22 2.03
C LYS A 75 1.15 -15.92 3.32
N ILE A 76 2.37 -16.47 3.44
CA ILE A 76 3.25 -16.22 4.61
C ILE A 76 3.63 -14.73 4.67
N PHE A 77 4.02 -14.15 3.52
CA PHE A 77 4.32 -12.73 3.42
C PHE A 77 3.14 -11.88 3.90
N LEU A 78 1.93 -12.10 3.36
CA LEU A 78 0.75 -11.32 3.73
C LEU A 78 0.40 -11.45 5.21
N ALA A 79 0.44 -12.67 5.76
CA ALA A 79 0.19 -12.87 7.19
C ALA A 79 1.18 -12.08 8.05
N GLY A 80 2.48 -12.21 7.78
CA GLY A 80 3.53 -11.48 8.50
C GLY A 80 3.43 -9.97 8.32
N PHE A 81 3.19 -9.50 7.09
CA PHE A 81 3.03 -8.08 6.77
C PHE A 81 1.83 -7.46 7.50
N ILE A 82 0.68 -8.13 7.50
CA ILE A 82 -0.52 -7.67 8.20
C ILE A 82 -0.25 -7.57 9.71
N VAL A 83 0.27 -8.64 10.33
CA VAL A 83 0.57 -8.65 11.78
C VAL A 83 1.55 -7.51 12.13
N TYR A 84 2.63 -7.38 11.36
CA TYR A 84 3.61 -6.32 11.60
C TYR A 84 3.04 -4.92 11.39
N PHE A 85 2.25 -4.72 10.34
CA PHE A 85 1.60 -3.43 10.04
C PHE A 85 0.66 -2.99 11.17
N PHE A 86 -0.14 -3.93 11.71
CA PHE A 86 -1.03 -3.67 12.84
C PHE A 86 -0.30 -3.44 14.16
N ALA A 87 0.95 -3.90 14.31
CA ALA A 87 1.82 -3.55 15.43
C ALA A 87 2.56 -2.22 15.21
N TRP A 88 2.94 -1.94 13.96
CA TRP A 88 3.66 -0.73 13.56
C TRP A 88 2.80 0.54 13.70
N LEU A 89 1.52 0.49 13.36
CA LEU A 89 0.64 1.66 13.39
C LEU A 89 0.45 2.22 14.82
N PRO A 90 0.16 1.42 15.87
CA PRO A 90 0.10 1.90 17.25
C PRO A 90 1.42 2.45 17.79
N LEU A 91 2.57 1.93 17.32
CA LEU A 91 3.89 2.40 17.74
C LEU A 91 4.03 3.92 17.60
N MET A 92 3.45 4.50 16.54
CA MET A 92 3.51 5.95 16.32
C MET A 92 2.74 6.75 17.37
N GLY A 93 1.59 6.26 17.84
CA GLY A 93 0.84 6.89 18.93
C GLY A 93 1.55 6.79 20.27
N LEU A 94 2.18 5.63 20.53
CA LEU A 94 3.03 5.45 21.73
C LEU A 94 4.23 6.39 21.70
N ASP A 95 4.93 6.47 20.57
CA ASP A 95 6.15 7.23 20.40
C ASP A 95 5.90 8.75 20.38
N ALA A 96 5.08 9.22 19.46
CA ALA A 96 4.92 10.66 19.20
C ALA A 96 4.05 11.40 20.24
N VAL A 97 3.14 10.66 20.93
CA VAL A 97 2.13 11.29 21.80
C VAL A 97 2.22 10.78 23.23
N ARG A 98 2.04 9.44 23.43
CA ARG A 98 1.86 8.90 24.77
C ARG A 98 3.12 9.02 25.62
N PHE A 99 4.28 8.68 25.06
CA PHE A 99 5.56 8.74 25.74
C PHE A 99 6.44 9.91 25.32
N GLY A 100 6.15 10.52 24.16
CA GLY A 100 6.89 11.68 23.66
C GLY A 100 8.37 11.39 23.39
N TRP A 101 8.71 10.15 22.97
CA TRP A 101 10.12 9.79 22.70
C TRP A 101 10.67 10.51 21.47
N SER A 102 9.81 10.76 20.47
CA SER A 102 10.19 11.52 19.28
C SER A 102 9.83 12.99 19.41
N VAL A 103 10.83 13.86 19.18
CA VAL A 103 10.64 15.29 18.95
C VAL A 103 10.98 15.57 17.50
N MET A 104 10.02 16.08 16.74
CA MET A 104 10.16 16.31 15.31
C MET A 104 9.91 17.79 14.97
N PRO A 105 10.72 18.39 14.06
CA PRO A 105 10.46 19.74 13.59
C PRO A 105 9.05 19.88 13.00
N GLU A 106 8.33 20.94 13.30
CA GLU A 106 6.92 21.12 12.94
C GLU A 106 6.64 21.07 11.42
N TRP A 107 7.63 21.37 10.59
CA TRP A 107 7.50 21.32 9.14
C TRP A 107 7.56 19.91 8.54
N VAL A 108 8.20 18.93 9.24
CA VAL A 108 8.38 17.58 8.73
C VAL A 108 7.04 16.86 8.47
N PRO A 109 6.04 16.87 9.38
CA PRO A 109 4.74 16.27 9.12
C PRO A 109 4.03 16.82 7.87
N TRP A 110 4.21 18.10 7.56
CA TRP A 110 3.59 18.70 6.37
C TRP A 110 4.22 18.22 5.07
N ILE A 111 5.55 18.22 4.98
CA ILE A 111 6.24 17.63 3.82
C ILE A 111 5.91 16.12 3.69
N ALA A 112 5.81 15.44 4.81
CA ALA A 112 5.42 14.02 4.81
C ALA A 112 3.97 13.81 4.33
N ALA A 113 3.06 14.73 4.61
CA ALA A 113 1.70 14.69 4.06
C ALA A 113 1.69 14.78 2.53
N ASP A 114 2.56 15.59 1.92
CA ASP A 114 2.74 15.62 0.47
C ASP A 114 3.27 14.26 -0.03
N GLY A 115 4.20 13.64 0.69
CA GLY A 115 4.68 12.29 0.39
C GLY A 115 3.56 11.23 0.41
N VAL A 116 2.67 11.29 1.41
CA VAL A 116 1.47 10.44 1.48
C VAL A 116 0.56 10.69 0.26
N ALA A 117 0.27 11.95 -0.06
CA ALA A 117 -0.59 12.31 -1.18
C ALA A 117 -0.02 11.84 -2.52
N ILE A 118 1.28 12.04 -2.76
CA ILE A 118 1.98 11.59 -3.97
C ILE A 118 1.93 10.05 -4.07
N ALA A 119 2.21 9.33 -2.99
CA ALA A 119 2.16 7.87 -2.97
C ALA A 119 0.75 7.34 -3.29
N LEU A 120 -0.29 7.94 -2.70
CA LEU A 120 -1.69 7.59 -2.97
C LEU A 120 -2.07 7.91 -4.43
N TRP A 121 -1.58 9.01 -4.98
CA TRP A 121 -1.79 9.34 -6.39
C TRP A 121 -1.11 8.34 -7.34
N ILE A 122 0.14 7.94 -7.06
CA ILE A 122 0.85 6.90 -7.84
C ILE A 122 0.07 5.58 -7.75
N SER A 123 -0.39 5.18 -6.55
CA SER A 123 -1.21 3.99 -6.35
C SER A 123 -2.49 4.05 -7.18
N PHE A 124 -3.19 5.17 -7.17
CA PHE A 124 -4.39 5.39 -7.97
C PHE A 124 -4.13 5.21 -9.47
N ARG A 125 -3.10 5.89 -10.01
CA ARG A 125 -2.72 5.79 -11.43
C ARG A 125 -2.32 4.37 -11.83
N THR A 126 -1.70 3.64 -10.88
CA THR A 126 -1.32 2.24 -11.08
C THR A 126 -2.54 1.33 -11.16
N LEU A 127 -3.51 1.50 -10.26
CA LEU A 127 -4.75 0.72 -10.24
C LEU A 127 -5.64 1.01 -11.46
N GLN A 128 -5.66 2.27 -11.93
CA GLN A 128 -6.36 2.63 -13.18
C GLN A 128 -5.74 1.96 -14.41
N ALA A 129 -4.42 1.80 -14.43
CA ALA A 129 -3.73 1.23 -15.58
C ALA A 129 -3.82 -0.30 -15.64
N ASN A 130 -4.00 -0.98 -14.49
CA ASN A 130 -3.92 -2.44 -14.41
C ASN A 130 -5.16 -3.07 -13.77
N PRO A 131 -6.08 -3.63 -14.58
CA PRO A 131 -7.27 -4.32 -14.08
C PRO A 131 -6.95 -5.65 -13.36
N PHE A 132 -5.70 -6.11 -13.39
CA PHE A 132 -5.23 -7.34 -12.74
C PHE A 132 -4.46 -7.10 -11.45
N ALA A 133 -4.34 -5.84 -10.98
CA ALA A 133 -3.62 -5.46 -9.76
C ALA A 133 -4.36 -5.90 -8.48
N ALA A 134 -4.49 -7.21 -8.28
CA ALA A 134 -5.06 -7.81 -7.07
C ALA A 134 -4.17 -7.57 -5.84
N SER A 135 -4.71 -7.82 -4.64
CA SER A 135 -3.95 -7.72 -3.38
C SER A 135 -3.02 -8.91 -3.13
N VAL A 136 -3.24 -10.02 -3.85
CA VAL A 136 -2.47 -11.27 -3.76
C VAL A 136 -1.77 -11.57 -5.08
N VAL A 137 -0.63 -12.25 -5.00
CA VAL A 137 0.11 -12.70 -6.19
C VAL A 137 -0.56 -13.95 -6.75
N ARG A 138 -1.16 -13.82 -7.94
CA ARG A 138 -1.69 -14.95 -8.72
C ARG A 138 -1.88 -14.56 -10.18
N ILE A 139 -1.76 -15.51 -11.08
CA ILE A 139 -2.15 -15.34 -12.48
C ILE A 139 -3.66 -15.55 -12.59
N GLN A 140 -4.37 -14.55 -13.10
CA GLN A 140 -5.83 -14.51 -13.21
C GLN A 140 -6.26 -14.97 -14.61
N THR A 141 -5.97 -16.23 -14.95
CA THR A 141 -6.24 -16.82 -16.28
C THR A 141 -7.72 -16.73 -16.65
N GLU A 142 -8.59 -16.87 -15.66
CA GLU A 142 -10.04 -16.76 -15.80
C GLU A 142 -10.53 -15.37 -16.22
N ARG A 143 -9.67 -14.35 -16.02
CA ARG A 143 -9.92 -12.94 -16.42
C ARG A 143 -9.09 -12.52 -17.64
N GLY A 144 -8.39 -13.45 -18.27
CA GLY A 144 -7.52 -13.17 -19.41
C GLY A 144 -6.32 -12.30 -19.03
N HIS A 145 -5.63 -12.64 -17.92
CA HIS A 145 -4.49 -11.88 -17.41
C HIS A 145 -3.42 -11.70 -18.47
N ARG A 146 -3.06 -10.47 -18.73
CA ARG A 146 -2.06 -10.05 -19.72
C ARG A 146 -1.13 -9.01 -19.14
N VAL A 147 0.03 -8.85 -19.75
CA VAL A 147 1.00 -7.82 -19.37
C VAL A 147 0.45 -6.43 -19.63
N ILE A 148 0.53 -5.58 -18.62
CA ILE A 148 0.23 -4.15 -18.71
C ILE A 148 1.55 -3.38 -18.77
N SER A 149 1.68 -2.49 -19.74
CA SER A 149 2.89 -1.67 -19.96
C SER A 149 2.58 -0.18 -20.10
N SER A 150 1.36 0.25 -19.79
CA SER A 150 0.91 1.64 -19.84
C SER A 150 0.92 2.30 -18.46
N GLY A 151 0.79 3.63 -18.42
CA GLY A 151 0.79 4.40 -17.20
C GLY A 151 2.07 4.22 -16.39
N PRO A 152 2.03 4.06 -15.07
CA PRO A 152 3.21 3.85 -14.23
C PRO A 152 4.03 2.61 -14.61
N TYR A 153 3.39 1.60 -15.21
CA TYR A 153 4.07 0.38 -15.71
C TYR A 153 5.00 0.63 -16.91
N ALA A 154 4.96 1.81 -17.53
CA ALA A 154 5.92 2.20 -18.54
C ALA A 154 7.30 2.57 -17.96
N TYR A 155 7.38 2.85 -16.68
CA TYR A 155 8.60 3.32 -16.00
C TYR A 155 9.23 2.25 -15.09
N VAL A 156 8.38 1.55 -14.31
CA VAL A 156 8.79 0.48 -13.39
C VAL A 156 7.81 -0.68 -13.46
N ARG A 157 8.29 -1.91 -13.16
CA ARG A 157 7.47 -3.11 -13.24
C ARG A 157 6.48 -3.28 -12.09
N HIS A 158 6.81 -2.74 -10.90
CA HIS A 158 6.00 -2.87 -9.69
C HIS A 158 5.64 -1.51 -9.06
N PRO A 159 4.89 -0.65 -9.77
CA PRO A 159 4.64 0.71 -9.33
C PRO A 159 3.81 0.83 -8.04
N LEU A 160 2.96 -0.18 -7.69
CA LEU A 160 2.28 -0.23 -6.40
C LEU A 160 3.24 -0.39 -5.24
N TYR A 161 4.28 -1.23 -5.39
CA TYR A 161 5.31 -1.37 -4.35
C TYR A 161 6.22 -0.15 -4.30
N ALA A 162 6.54 0.44 -5.45
CA ALA A 162 7.25 1.71 -5.50
C ALA A 162 6.53 2.82 -4.74
N SER A 163 5.19 2.90 -4.90
CA SER A 163 4.39 3.86 -4.12
C SER A 163 4.38 3.53 -2.62
N ALA A 164 4.37 2.25 -2.25
CA ALA A 164 4.41 1.84 -0.85
C ALA A 164 5.76 2.16 -0.17
N LEU A 165 6.88 2.13 -0.91
CA LEU A 165 8.18 2.56 -0.41
C LEU A 165 8.19 4.06 -0.03
N LEU A 166 7.40 4.88 -0.70
CA LEU A 166 7.21 6.29 -0.34
C LEU A 166 6.16 6.44 0.77
N LEU A 167 5.07 5.69 0.69
CA LEU A 167 3.92 5.82 1.59
C LEU A 167 4.29 5.50 3.04
N LEU A 168 4.94 4.36 3.30
CA LEU A 168 5.22 3.89 4.65
C LEU A 168 6.07 4.87 5.47
N PRO A 169 7.25 5.33 4.99
CA PRO A 169 8.03 6.31 5.74
C PRO A 169 7.30 7.66 5.86
N SER A 170 6.54 8.07 4.84
CA SER A 170 5.75 9.30 4.88
C SER A 170 4.66 9.25 5.95
N ILE A 171 4.00 8.10 6.17
CA ILE A 171 3.03 7.93 7.26
C ILE A 171 3.71 8.14 8.62
N ALA A 172 4.86 7.50 8.86
CA ALA A 172 5.58 7.61 10.12
C ALA A 172 6.01 9.05 10.41
N LEU A 173 6.55 9.74 9.41
CA LEU A 173 6.95 11.15 9.51
C LEU A 173 5.75 12.08 9.68
N MET A 174 4.65 11.87 8.96
CA MET A 174 3.42 12.65 9.10
C MET A 174 2.80 12.51 10.48
N LEU A 175 2.90 11.33 11.09
CA LEU A 175 2.45 11.06 12.45
C LEU A 175 3.46 11.49 13.54
N GLY A 176 4.62 12.02 13.17
CA GLY A 176 5.59 12.58 14.09
C GLY A 176 6.48 11.55 14.79
N SER A 177 6.68 10.34 14.24
CA SER A 177 7.37 9.25 14.92
C SER A 177 8.66 8.83 14.22
N TRP A 178 9.80 9.07 14.86
CA TRP A 178 11.10 8.53 14.43
C TRP A 178 11.19 7.01 14.66
N ALA A 179 10.64 6.51 15.77
CA ALA A 179 10.57 5.07 16.02
C ALA A 179 9.72 4.36 14.95
N GLY A 180 8.58 4.96 14.57
CA GLY A 180 7.76 4.50 13.46
C GLY A 180 8.52 4.48 12.13
N LEU A 181 9.34 5.51 11.85
CA LEU A 181 10.19 5.55 10.66
C LEU A 181 11.22 4.43 10.64
N VAL A 182 11.94 4.21 11.73
CA VAL A 182 12.91 3.11 11.85
C VAL A 182 12.20 1.76 11.68
N ALA A 183 11.03 1.60 12.28
CA ALA A 183 10.22 0.39 12.17
C ALA A 183 9.59 0.19 10.77
N THR A 184 9.73 1.13 9.80
CA THR A 184 9.39 0.87 8.40
C THR A 184 10.42 -0.02 7.69
N ILE A 185 11.66 -0.13 8.21
CA ILE A 185 12.75 -0.87 7.54
C ILE A 185 12.37 -2.33 7.27
N PRO A 186 11.84 -3.11 8.23
CA PRO A 186 11.38 -4.47 7.96
C PRO A 186 10.25 -4.54 6.92
N LEU A 187 9.30 -3.58 6.92
CA LEU A 187 8.23 -3.52 5.93
C LEU A 187 8.78 -3.28 4.52
N ILE A 188 9.73 -2.36 4.39
CA ILE A 188 10.42 -2.08 3.12
C ILE A 188 11.19 -3.32 2.65
N GLY A 189 11.94 -3.97 3.54
CA GLY A 189 12.66 -5.21 3.23
C GLY A 189 11.71 -6.32 2.74
N ALA A 190 10.58 -6.49 3.41
CA ALA A 190 9.54 -7.43 3.02
C ALA A 190 8.95 -7.11 1.64
N LEU A 191 8.67 -5.83 1.33
CA LEU A 191 8.19 -5.40 0.00
C LEU A 191 9.24 -5.65 -1.10
N ILE A 192 10.51 -5.40 -0.83
CA ILE A 192 11.60 -5.71 -1.78
C ILE A 192 11.66 -7.21 -2.04
N ALA A 193 11.61 -8.03 -1.01
CA ALA A 193 11.58 -9.49 -1.15
C ALA A 193 10.36 -9.96 -1.95
N ARG A 194 9.17 -9.43 -1.66
CA ARG A 194 7.94 -9.72 -2.42
C ARG A 194 8.08 -9.33 -3.88
N THR A 195 8.66 -8.17 -4.17
CA THR A 195 8.92 -7.72 -5.54
C THR A 195 9.77 -8.73 -6.32
N VAL A 196 10.84 -9.25 -5.70
CA VAL A 196 11.71 -10.26 -6.35
C VAL A 196 10.95 -11.55 -6.62
N LEU A 197 10.17 -12.02 -5.66
CA LEU A 197 9.43 -13.29 -5.78
C LEU A 197 8.29 -13.17 -6.81
N GLU A 198 7.54 -12.07 -6.79
CA GLU A 198 6.48 -11.82 -7.77
C GLU A 198 7.05 -11.62 -9.19
N ASP A 199 8.14 -10.89 -9.33
CA ASP A 199 8.81 -10.71 -10.62
C ASP A 199 9.23 -12.05 -11.23
N ARG A 200 9.74 -13.00 -10.40
CA ARG A 200 10.06 -14.37 -10.83
C ARG A 200 8.83 -15.16 -11.25
N GLU A 201 7.75 -15.10 -10.48
CA GLU A 201 6.48 -15.75 -10.79
C GLU A 201 5.92 -15.26 -12.13
N LEU A 202 5.95 -13.95 -12.37
CA LEU A 202 5.49 -13.35 -13.62
C LEU A 202 6.34 -13.78 -14.83
N HIS A 203 7.66 -13.89 -14.66
CA HIS A 203 8.55 -14.42 -15.69
C HIS A 203 8.24 -15.87 -16.07
N GLN A 204 7.82 -16.69 -15.12
CA GLN A 204 7.53 -18.11 -15.34
C GLN A 204 6.12 -18.34 -15.88
N SER A 205 5.15 -17.51 -15.47
CA SER A 205 3.74 -17.83 -15.60
C SER A 205 2.94 -16.86 -16.47
N LEU A 206 3.47 -15.65 -16.79
CA LEU A 206 2.73 -14.66 -17.58
C LEU A 206 3.33 -14.49 -18.97
N PHE A 207 2.58 -14.94 -20.00
CA PHE A 207 3.01 -14.81 -21.39
C PHE A 207 3.34 -13.36 -21.77
N GLY A 208 4.51 -13.17 -22.39
CA GLY A 208 4.97 -11.86 -22.85
C GLY A 208 5.69 -11.01 -21.78
N TYR A 209 5.75 -11.47 -20.51
CA TYR A 209 6.40 -10.71 -19.44
C TYR A 209 7.90 -10.50 -19.68
N ASP A 210 8.62 -11.49 -20.24
CA ASP A 210 10.04 -11.35 -20.60
C ASP A 210 10.32 -10.21 -21.57
N SER A 211 9.46 -10.10 -22.59
CA SER A 211 9.58 -9.01 -23.59
C SER A 211 9.31 -7.63 -22.96
N TYR A 212 8.37 -7.56 -22.02
CA TYR A 212 8.11 -6.36 -21.25
C TYR A 212 9.28 -6.01 -20.32
N ALA A 213 9.81 -6.99 -19.56
CA ALA A 213 10.91 -6.79 -18.62
C ALA A 213 12.22 -6.34 -19.31
N ARG A 214 12.45 -6.75 -20.58
CA ARG A 214 13.56 -6.24 -21.40
C ARG A 214 13.41 -4.76 -21.75
N ARG A 215 12.17 -4.25 -21.92
CA ARG A 215 11.90 -2.84 -22.21
C ARG A 215 11.87 -2.00 -20.93
N VAL A 216 11.20 -2.48 -19.89
CA VAL A 216 11.08 -1.79 -18.59
C VAL A 216 12.01 -2.50 -17.60
N ARG A 217 13.26 -2.02 -17.52
CA ARG A 217 14.34 -2.69 -16.78
C ARG A 217 14.20 -2.55 -15.26
N PHE A 218 13.61 -1.45 -14.78
CA PHE A 218 13.54 -1.12 -13.36
C PHE A 218 12.34 -1.80 -12.69
N ARG A 219 12.55 -2.37 -11.50
CA ARG A 219 11.51 -2.99 -10.71
C ARG A 219 10.71 -1.97 -9.91
N LEU A 220 11.38 -1.15 -9.12
CA LEU A 220 10.76 -0.20 -8.18
C LEU A 220 11.14 1.25 -8.43
N LEU A 221 12.43 1.54 -8.57
CA LEU A 221 12.95 2.91 -8.70
C LEU A 221 13.66 3.07 -10.03
N PRO A 222 13.22 4.04 -10.87
CA PRO A 222 13.88 4.34 -12.13
C PRO A 222 15.37 4.63 -11.91
N PHE A 223 16.21 4.10 -12.77
CA PHE A 223 17.68 4.25 -12.76
C PHE A 223 18.43 3.62 -11.58
N ILE A 224 17.73 2.99 -10.61
CA ILE A 224 18.35 2.35 -9.44
C ILE A 224 18.14 0.83 -9.50
N TRP A 225 16.90 0.37 -9.52
CA TRP A 225 16.60 -1.08 -9.47
C TRP A 225 15.20 -1.42 -10.04
#